data_ded48c801eb1b1bc7ae72e19ae5e32c1
#
_entry.id   ded48c801eb1b1bc7ae72e19ae5e32c1
#
_cell.length_a   1.000
_cell.length_b   1.000
_cell.length_c   1.000
_cell.angle_alpha   90.00
_cell.angle_beta   90.00
_cell.angle_gamma   90.00
#
_symmetry.space_group_name_H-M   'P 1'
#
loop_
_entity.id
_entity.type
_entity.pdbx_description
1 polymer ?
#
loop_
_entity_poly.entity_id
_entity_poly.type
_entity_poly.pdbx_seq_one_letter_code
_entity_poly.pdbx_strand_id
1 'polypeptide(L)'
;MRFAITGTDARFLPLRKLLLADGHEITDPASADMVISPPWDPSARYARREEYQIAIARLTAEGAIALLRPETGLSGAHILLLGYGRIARLLARELQKAGALVTAAARSGEQRAWAEAEGIEALPLDALSGALDRFDVIIGTIPAPVLTEPLLALVPKDALLLELASAPGGIDAAAAHERGLRYIRAPGLPAKYAPERAAVILRDAVYAAAAEPLPRLGLAVTGSHCTFSRALEAFRPLQRDYTLVPILSGAAAGTDTRFFAASAFRAELEAFCGREAVDTIVKAEPLGTAQRLDALLVAPCTGNTLAKLARGVTDTAVTMACKAHLRNGAPLILAISTNDGLSGSAESIAALLQRKNVYFVPFRQDAPHQKPFSLQSDFDLLGETIKAAMEGRQLQPVLL
;
A
#
# COMPACT_ATOMS: atom_id res chain seq x y z
N MET A 1 21.91 2.82 -12.08
CA MET A 1 21.06 1.93 -11.26
C MET A 1 20.67 0.72 -12.07
N ARG A 2 20.41 -0.39 -11.37
CA ARG A 2 19.85 -1.62 -11.93
C ARG A 2 18.37 -1.69 -11.55
N PHE A 3 17.52 -1.78 -12.56
CA PHE A 3 16.08 -1.90 -12.37
C PHE A 3 15.61 -3.30 -12.76
N ALA A 4 14.59 -3.82 -12.07
CA ALA A 4 13.82 -4.96 -12.55
C ALA A 4 12.37 -4.53 -12.80
N ILE A 5 11.78 -5.04 -13.87
CA ILE A 5 10.39 -4.79 -14.21
C ILE A 5 9.63 -6.11 -14.09
N THR A 6 8.60 -6.14 -13.23
CA THR A 6 7.81 -7.34 -12.92
C THR A 6 6.35 -7.14 -13.30
N GLY A 7 5.66 -8.24 -13.64
CA GLY A 7 4.26 -8.21 -14.03
C GLY A 7 4.03 -7.66 -15.44
N THR A 8 2.77 -7.39 -15.78
CA THR A 8 2.35 -6.96 -17.12
C THR A 8 1.65 -5.60 -17.06
N ASP A 9 2.20 -4.61 -17.76
CA ASP A 9 1.58 -3.31 -17.98
C ASP A 9 2.04 -2.77 -19.34
N ALA A 10 1.13 -2.21 -20.12
CA ALA A 10 1.45 -1.72 -21.46
C ALA A 10 2.49 -0.59 -21.47
N ARG A 11 2.68 0.13 -20.36
CA ARG A 11 3.68 1.19 -20.17
C ARG A 11 5.09 0.63 -19.96
N PHE A 12 5.23 -0.64 -19.59
CA PHE A 12 6.53 -1.21 -19.24
C PHE A 12 7.47 -1.37 -20.43
N LEU A 13 6.94 -1.67 -21.62
CA LEU A 13 7.79 -1.77 -22.80
C LEU A 13 8.41 -0.42 -23.18
N PRO A 14 7.66 0.70 -23.32
CA PRO A 14 8.27 2.01 -23.53
C PRO A 14 9.11 2.48 -22.33
N LEU A 15 8.71 2.18 -21.08
CA LEU A 15 9.52 2.48 -19.89
C LEU A 15 10.90 1.83 -19.96
N ARG A 16 10.96 0.54 -20.31
CA ARG A 16 12.23 -0.19 -20.46
C ARG A 16 13.17 0.50 -21.44
N LYS A 17 12.64 0.96 -22.59
CA LYS A 17 13.42 1.70 -23.58
C LYS A 17 13.99 2.99 -23.01
N LEU A 18 13.19 3.73 -22.24
CA LEU A 18 13.61 4.98 -21.60
C LEU A 18 14.71 4.73 -20.56
N LEU A 19 14.54 3.74 -19.68
CA LEU A 19 15.55 3.42 -18.66
C LEU A 19 16.90 3.01 -19.28
N LEU A 20 16.89 2.21 -20.35
CA LEU A 20 18.10 1.84 -21.08
C LEU A 20 18.74 3.05 -21.78
N ALA A 21 17.95 3.93 -22.38
CA ALA A 21 18.42 5.16 -23.02
C ALA A 21 19.05 6.14 -22.00
N ASP A 22 18.54 6.16 -20.78
CA ASP A 22 19.06 6.96 -19.65
C ASP A 22 20.33 6.33 -19.02
N GLY A 23 20.86 5.22 -19.58
CA GLY A 23 22.09 4.57 -19.12
C GLY A 23 21.93 3.64 -17.93
N HIS A 24 20.70 3.17 -17.66
CA HIS A 24 20.44 2.20 -16.61
C HIS A 24 20.43 0.76 -17.13
N GLU A 25 20.61 -0.19 -16.24
CA GLU A 25 20.59 -1.63 -16.54
C GLU A 25 19.24 -2.24 -16.14
N ILE A 26 18.73 -3.15 -16.96
CA ILE A 26 17.56 -3.97 -16.63
C ILE A 26 18.03 -5.37 -16.28
N THR A 27 17.73 -5.81 -15.08
CA THR A 27 18.20 -7.08 -14.52
C THR A 27 17.03 -7.89 -13.91
N ASP A 28 17.33 -9.06 -13.36
CA ASP A 28 16.37 -9.85 -12.59
C ASP A 28 16.06 -9.18 -11.22
N PRO A 29 14.90 -9.49 -10.61
CA PRO A 29 14.50 -8.87 -9.34
C PRO A 29 15.47 -9.10 -8.18
N ALA A 30 16.26 -10.20 -8.20
CA ALA A 30 17.20 -10.52 -7.12
C ALA A 30 18.41 -9.59 -7.11
N SER A 31 18.81 -9.11 -8.30
CA SER A 31 20.00 -8.28 -8.51
C SER A 31 19.68 -6.79 -8.66
N ALA A 32 18.41 -6.40 -8.66
CA ALA A 32 17.98 -5.02 -8.90
C ALA A 32 18.14 -4.14 -7.66
N ASP A 33 18.51 -2.87 -7.89
CA ASP A 33 18.49 -1.82 -6.87
C ASP A 33 17.06 -1.37 -6.59
N MET A 34 16.17 -1.45 -7.59
CA MET A 34 14.74 -1.18 -7.47
C MET A 34 13.92 -2.09 -8.37
N VAL A 35 12.83 -2.66 -7.82
CA VAL A 35 11.83 -3.42 -8.58
C VAL A 35 10.66 -2.53 -8.92
N ILE A 36 10.28 -2.49 -10.20
CA ILE A 36 9.14 -1.75 -10.73
C ILE A 36 8.02 -2.75 -10.98
N SER A 37 6.99 -2.71 -10.14
CA SER A 37 5.78 -3.51 -10.23
C SER A 37 4.64 -2.69 -10.84
N PRO A 38 3.53 -3.31 -11.31
CA PRO A 38 2.37 -2.57 -11.80
C PRO A 38 1.79 -1.60 -10.76
N PRO A 39 1.14 -0.48 -11.16
CA PRO A 39 0.68 0.55 -10.21
C PRO A 39 -0.39 0.08 -9.21
N TRP A 40 -1.04 -1.03 -9.46
CA TRP A 40 -1.98 -1.66 -8.52
C TRP A 40 -1.30 -2.59 -7.52
N ASP A 41 -0.01 -2.87 -7.71
CA ASP A 41 0.77 -3.65 -6.75
C ASP A 41 1.10 -2.79 -5.52
N PRO A 42 0.83 -3.28 -4.30
CA PRO A 42 1.14 -2.55 -3.08
C PRO A 42 2.62 -2.20 -2.91
N SER A 43 3.53 -2.89 -3.59
CA SER A 43 4.98 -2.60 -3.57
C SER A 43 5.38 -1.43 -4.49
N ALA A 44 4.51 -0.99 -5.38
CA ALA A 44 4.79 0.07 -6.34
C ALA A 44 4.83 1.45 -5.66
N ARG A 45 5.94 1.79 -5.00
CA ARG A 45 6.12 3.07 -4.26
C ARG A 45 5.82 4.29 -5.12
N TYR A 46 6.24 4.30 -6.37
CA TYR A 46 5.99 5.39 -7.31
C TYR A 46 4.50 5.66 -7.54
N ALA A 47 3.67 4.62 -7.48
CA ALA A 47 2.24 4.72 -7.75
C ALA A 47 1.46 5.45 -6.64
N ARG A 48 2.03 5.53 -5.42
CA ARG A 48 1.44 6.25 -4.28
C ARG A 48 1.69 7.75 -4.32
N ARG A 49 2.59 8.22 -5.18
CA ARG A 49 2.96 9.62 -5.29
C ARG A 49 1.83 10.43 -5.92
N GLU A 50 1.43 11.52 -5.26
CA GLU A 50 0.30 12.34 -5.70
C GLU A 50 0.55 12.97 -7.08
N GLU A 51 1.76 13.43 -7.34
CA GLU A 51 2.14 14.00 -8.64
C GLU A 51 2.03 12.99 -9.78
N TYR A 52 2.39 11.71 -9.54
CA TYR A 52 2.18 10.64 -10.50
C TYR A 52 0.70 10.42 -10.78
N GLN A 53 -0.11 10.33 -9.71
CA GLN A 53 -1.55 10.10 -9.83
C GLN A 53 -2.26 11.23 -10.56
N ILE A 54 -1.87 12.49 -10.31
CA ILE A 54 -2.40 13.67 -11.01
C ILE A 54 -2.00 13.65 -12.49
N ALA A 55 -0.72 13.35 -12.79
CA ALA A 55 -0.23 13.30 -14.17
C ALA A 55 -0.93 12.20 -15.00
N ILE A 56 -1.13 11.01 -14.41
CA ILE A 56 -1.86 9.90 -15.03
C ILE A 56 -3.36 10.24 -15.17
N ALA A 57 -3.97 10.91 -14.18
CA ALA A 57 -5.34 11.37 -14.27
C ALA A 57 -5.55 12.38 -15.43
N ARG A 58 -4.56 13.23 -15.69
CA ARG A 58 -4.58 14.15 -16.84
C ARG A 58 -4.60 13.38 -18.17
N LEU A 59 -3.74 12.38 -18.35
CA LEU A 59 -3.78 11.54 -19.56
C LEU A 59 -5.09 10.77 -19.69
N THR A 60 -5.68 10.35 -18.57
CA THR A 60 -7.00 9.71 -18.56
C THR A 60 -8.07 10.68 -19.05
N ALA A 61 -8.06 11.92 -18.59
CA ALA A 61 -9.01 12.94 -19.01
C ALA A 61 -8.85 13.29 -20.51
N GLU A 62 -7.62 13.46 -20.99
CA GLU A 62 -7.33 13.69 -22.41
C GLU A 62 -7.81 12.52 -23.29
N GLY A 63 -7.55 11.29 -22.86
CA GLY A 63 -8.01 10.09 -23.55
C GLY A 63 -9.54 9.94 -23.55
N ALA A 64 -10.21 10.32 -22.46
CA ALA A 64 -11.67 10.34 -22.39
C ALA A 64 -12.28 11.35 -23.37
N ILE A 65 -11.72 12.55 -23.48
CA ILE A 65 -12.13 13.54 -24.46
C ILE A 65 -11.94 13.02 -25.89
N ALA A 66 -10.80 12.37 -26.16
CA ALA A 66 -10.55 11.79 -27.49
C ALA A 66 -11.54 10.69 -27.85
N LEU A 67 -11.99 9.90 -26.88
CA LEU A 67 -13.06 8.90 -27.08
C LEU A 67 -14.44 9.52 -27.26
N LEU A 68 -14.76 10.59 -26.55
CA LEU A 68 -16.08 11.21 -26.60
C LEU A 68 -16.33 11.98 -27.92
N ARG A 69 -15.31 12.67 -28.43
CA ARG A 69 -15.43 13.53 -29.63
C ARG A 69 -16.06 12.87 -30.87
N PRO A 70 -15.67 11.62 -31.24
CA PRO A 70 -16.30 10.95 -32.39
C PRO A 70 -17.72 10.45 -32.10
N GLU A 71 -18.10 10.30 -30.83
CA GLU A 71 -19.36 9.70 -30.40
C GLU A 71 -20.46 10.71 -30.17
N THR A 72 -20.12 11.95 -29.78
CA THR A 72 -21.06 13.01 -29.48
C THR A 72 -20.44 14.40 -29.60
N GLY A 73 -21.28 15.39 -29.97
CA GLY A 73 -20.90 16.81 -29.87
C GLY A 73 -20.77 17.22 -28.42
N LEU A 74 -19.63 17.82 -28.04
CA LEU A 74 -19.39 18.25 -26.64
C LEU A 74 -20.00 19.62 -26.35
N SER A 75 -20.07 20.51 -27.33
CA SER A 75 -20.59 21.85 -27.12
C SER A 75 -22.11 21.81 -26.87
N GLY A 76 -22.50 22.33 -25.71
CA GLY A 76 -23.91 22.33 -25.25
C GLY A 76 -24.37 21.01 -24.65
N ALA A 77 -23.57 19.94 -24.71
CA ALA A 77 -23.96 18.64 -24.15
C ALA A 77 -24.03 18.69 -22.61
N HIS A 78 -25.05 18.09 -22.03
CA HIS A 78 -25.22 17.91 -20.60
C HIS A 78 -24.50 16.65 -20.16
N ILE A 79 -23.42 16.81 -19.40
CA ILE A 79 -22.53 15.71 -19.01
C ILE A 79 -22.52 15.51 -17.50
N LEU A 80 -22.86 14.31 -17.05
CA LEU A 80 -22.77 13.90 -15.65
C LEU A 80 -21.46 13.17 -15.39
N LEU A 81 -20.71 13.63 -14.39
CA LEU A 81 -19.56 12.93 -13.85
C LEU A 81 -19.96 12.21 -12.54
N LEU A 82 -19.88 10.89 -12.51
CA LEU A 82 -20.03 10.12 -11.29
C LEU A 82 -18.69 10.11 -10.54
N GLY A 83 -18.63 10.85 -9.42
CA GLY A 83 -17.45 11.14 -8.65
C GLY A 83 -16.80 12.49 -9.02
N TYR A 84 -16.06 13.07 -8.05
CA TYR A 84 -15.30 14.31 -8.26
C TYR A 84 -13.89 14.19 -7.66
N GLY A 85 -13.21 13.10 -8.04
CA GLY A 85 -11.80 12.84 -7.72
C GLY A 85 -10.85 13.45 -8.77
N ARG A 86 -9.58 13.04 -8.74
CA ARG A 86 -8.52 13.59 -9.65
C ARG A 86 -8.90 13.55 -11.13
N ILE A 87 -9.40 12.40 -11.61
CA ILE A 87 -9.79 12.21 -13.02
C ILE A 87 -10.95 13.13 -13.34
N ALA A 88 -12.03 13.09 -12.57
CA ALA A 88 -13.24 13.86 -12.83
C ALA A 88 -12.98 15.37 -12.81
N ARG A 89 -12.17 15.88 -11.89
CA ARG A 89 -11.79 17.30 -11.80
C ARG A 89 -11.04 17.78 -13.05
N LEU A 90 -10.08 17.00 -13.53
CA LEU A 90 -9.33 17.34 -14.73
C LEU A 90 -10.18 17.23 -15.98
N LEU A 91 -11.02 16.17 -16.05
CA LEU A 91 -11.94 15.96 -17.16
C LEU A 91 -13.01 17.06 -17.24
N ALA A 92 -13.58 17.46 -16.10
CA ALA A 92 -14.57 18.52 -16.03
C ALA A 92 -14.08 19.83 -16.66
N ARG A 93 -12.83 20.22 -16.35
CA ARG A 93 -12.19 21.40 -16.92
C ARG A 93 -12.05 21.31 -18.45
N GLU A 94 -11.66 20.16 -18.95
CA GLU A 94 -11.53 19.96 -20.41
C GLU A 94 -12.91 19.92 -21.10
N LEU A 95 -13.93 19.34 -20.47
CA LEU A 95 -15.31 19.37 -20.96
C LEU A 95 -15.89 20.78 -20.99
N GLN A 96 -15.70 21.58 -19.92
CA GLN A 96 -16.12 22.98 -19.89
C GLN A 96 -15.44 23.82 -21.00
N LYS A 97 -14.13 23.61 -21.24
CA LYS A 97 -13.41 24.25 -22.36
C LYS A 97 -13.98 23.86 -23.72
N ALA A 98 -14.52 22.66 -23.83
CA ALA A 98 -15.20 22.20 -25.05
C ALA A 98 -16.64 22.69 -25.17
N GLY A 99 -17.13 23.48 -24.20
CA GLY A 99 -18.47 24.05 -24.19
C GLY A 99 -19.55 23.15 -23.61
N ALA A 100 -19.20 22.07 -22.90
CA ALA A 100 -20.15 21.20 -22.25
C ALA A 100 -20.71 21.79 -20.95
N LEU A 101 -21.93 21.43 -20.61
CA LEU A 101 -22.59 21.71 -19.35
C LEU A 101 -22.34 20.54 -18.40
N VAL A 102 -21.43 20.72 -17.44
CA VAL A 102 -20.95 19.64 -16.58
C VAL A 102 -21.64 19.68 -15.22
N THR A 103 -22.16 18.54 -14.79
CA THR A 103 -22.67 18.29 -13.45
C THR A 103 -21.84 17.18 -12.80
N ALA A 104 -21.47 17.31 -11.53
CA ALA A 104 -20.76 16.30 -10.77
C ALA A 104 -21.66 15.67 -9.70
N ALA A 105 -21.74 14.35 -9.64
CA ALA A 105 -22.43 13.66 -8.55
C ALA A 105 -21.44 12.97 -7.64
N ALA A 106 -21.39 13.35 -6.35
CA ALA A 106 -20.43 12.80 -5.40
C ALA A 106 -21.05 12.56 -4.01
N ARG A 107 -20.55 11.49 -3.35
CA ARG A 107 -20.95 11.14 -1.98
C ARG A 107 -20.41 12.15 -0.94
N SER A 108 -19.14 12.55 -1.09
CA SER A 108 -18.46 13.45 -0.16
C SER A 108 -18.94 14.89 -0.33
N GLY A 109 -19.32 15.54 0.77
CA GLY A 109 -19.62 16.97 0.80
C GLY A 109 -18.43 17.84 0.39
N GLU A 110 -17.21 17.42 0.74
CA GLU A 110 -15.98 18.07 0.29
C GLU A 110 -15.83 18.06 -1.22
N GLN A 111 -16.08 16.92 -1.88
CA GLN A 111 -16.00 16.81 -3.34
C GLN A 111 -17.05 17.69 -4.03
N ARG A 112 -18.27 17.79 -3.48
CA ARG A 112 -19.32 18.67 -4.01
C ARG A 112 -18.93 20.15 -3.84
N ALA A 113 -18.45 20.53 -2.68
CA ALA A 113 -17.97 21.90 -2.44
C ALA A 113 -16.82 22.31 -3.39
N TRP A 114 -15.91 21.37 -3.70
CA TRP A 114 -14.89 21.62 -4.72
C TRP A 114 -15.48 21.79 -6.12
N ALA A 115 -16.48 20.97 -6.51
CA ALA A 115 -17.14 21.14 -7.79
C ALA A 115 -17.83 22.51 -7.91
N GLU A 116 -18.57 22.93 -6.89
CA GLU A 116 -19.22 24.24 -6.81
C GLU A 116 -18.22 25.40 -6.87
N ALA A 117 -17.10 25.30 -6.16
CA ALA A 117 -16.02 26.28 -6.18
C ALA A 117 -15.35 26.41 -7.57
N GLU A 118 -15.38 25.34 -8.37
CA GLU A 118 -14.90 25.30 -9.76
C GLU A 118 -16.00 25.65 -10.78
N GLY A 119 -17.18 26.11 -10.34
CA GLY A 119 -18.30 26.54 -11.18
C GLY A 119 -19.06 25.38 -11.82
N ILE A 120 -19.05 24.21 -11.19
CA ILE A 120 -19.74 22.99 -11.66
C ILE A 120 -20.90 22.69 -10.74
N GLU A 121 -22.08 22.44 -11.34
CA GLU A 121 -23.25 21.97 -10.59
C GLU A 121 -22.91 20.68 -9.85
N ALA A 122 -23.24 20.58 -8.57
CA ALA A 122 -22.95 19.41 -7.76
C ALA A 122 -24.20 18.77 -7.17
N LEU A 123 -24.31 17.45 -7.29
CA LEU A 123 -25.40 16.65 -6.77
C LEU A 123 -24.89 15.61 -5.75
N PRO A 124 -25.63 15.33 -4.68
CA PRO A 124 -25.38 14.12 -3.91
C PRO A 124 -25.81 12.87 -4.69
N LEU A 125 -25.16 11.71 -4.45
CA LEU A 125 -25.45 10.49 -5.21
C LEU A 125 -26.89 9.97 -5.04
N ASP A 126 -27.51 10.23 -3.90
CA ASP A 126 -28.90 9.87 -3.60
C ASP A 126 -29.94 10.72 -4.37
N ALA A 127 -29.57 11.88 -4.89
CA ALA A 127 -30.41 12.70 -5.74
C ALA A 127 -30.37 12.31 -7.24
N LEU A 128 -29.58 11.33 -7.63
CA LEU A 128 -29.43 10.93 -9.04
C LEU A 128 -30.76 10.56 -9.70
N SER A 129 -31.66 9.88 -9.00
CA SER A 129 -32.95 9.44 -9.54
C SER A 129 -33.84 10.59 -10.07
N GLY A 130 -33.66 11.78 -9.55
CA GLY A 130 -34.43 12.96 -10.01
C GLY A 130 -33.75 13.81 -11.08
N ALA A 131 -32.60 13.37 -11.64
CA ALA A 131 -31.79 14.18 -12.53
C ALA A 131 -31.26 13.45 -13.76
N LEU A 132 -31.39 12.11 -13.84
CA LEU A 132 -30.73 11.30 -14.89
C LEU A 132 -31.28 11.54 -16.28
N ASP A 133 -32.54 11.98 -16.41
CA ASP A 133 -33.27 12.18 -17.67
C ASP A 133 -32.73 13.36 -18.50
N ARG A 134 -31.89 14.22 -17.95
CA ARG A 134 -31.36 15.43 -18.59
C ARG A 134 -29.94 15.29 -19.17
N PHE A 135 -29.29 14.15 -18.99
CA PHE A 135 -27.91 14.00 -19.42
C PHE A 135 -27.75 13.26 -20.74
N ASP A 136 -26.96 13.86 -21.64
CA ASP A 136 -26.58 13.26 -22.93
C ASP A 136 -25.43 12.27 -22.76
N VAL A 137 -24.54 12.51 -21.75
CA VAL A 137 -23.39 11.66 -21.46
C VAL A 137 -23.26 11.47 -19.95
N ILE A 138 -23.01 10.23 -19.52
CA ILE A 138 -22.71 9.90 -18.13
C ILE A 138 -21.35 9.22 -18.05
N ILE A 139 -20.43 9.75 -17.24
CA ILE A 139 -19.06 9.27 -17.14
C ILE A 139 -18.79 8.73 -15.74
N GLY A 140 -18.53 7.42 -15.63
CA GLY A 140 -18.17 6.73 -14.40
C GLY A 140 -16.69 6.90 -14.06
N THR A 141 -16.39 7.42 -12.86
CA THR A 141 -15.02 7.51 -12.31
C THR A 141 -14.90 6.87 -10.91
N ILE A 142 -16.00 6.31 -10.39
CA ILE A 142 -16.05 5.65 -9.08
C ILE A 142 -15.87 4.14 -9.27
N PRO A 143 -14.90 3.49 -8.62
CA PRO A 143 -14.66 2.04 -8.74
C PRO A 143 -15.59 1.21 -7.82
N ALA A 144 -16.85 1.63 -7.69
CA ALA A 144 -17.87 0.96 -6.89
C ALA A 144 -19.25 1.22 -7.51
N PRO A 145 -20.20 0.27 -7.44
CA PRO A 145 -21.52 0.39 -8.07
C PRO A 145 -22.28 1.65 -7.63
N VAL A 146 -22.67 2.46 -8.58
CA VAL A 146 -23.46 3.71 -8.41
C VAL A 146 -24.68 3.67 -9.31
N LEU A 147 -24.49 3.52 -10.62
CA LEU A 147 -25.56 3.49 -11.61
C LEU A 147 -26.02 2.04 -11.78
N THR A 148 -26.92 1.63 -10.89
CA THR A 148 -27.53 0.30 -10.86
C THR A 148 -28.72 0.18 -11.80
N GLU A 149 -29.24 -1.02 -12.01
CA GLU A 149 -30.37 -1.27 -12.93
C GLU A 149 -31.57 -0.33 -12.73
N PRO A 150 -32.07 -0.05 -11.50
CA PRO A 150 -33.18 0.90 -11.31
C PRO A 150 -32.86 2.33 -11.77
N LEU A 151 -31.62 2.79 -11.58
CA LEU A 151 -31.19 4.11 -12.02
C LEU A 151 -31.00 4.17 -13.54
N LEU A 152 -30.46 3.09 -14.14
CA LEU A 152 -30.31 2.98 -15.58
C LEU A 152 -31.66 3.01 -16.34
N ALA A 153 -32.76 2.67 -15.64
CA ALA A 153 -34.10 2.80 -16.18
C ALA A 153 -34.53 4.26 -16.46
N LEU A 154 -33.90 5.21 -15.78
CA LEU A 154 -34.17 6.65 -15.85
C LEU A 154 -33.27 7.38 -16.86
N VAL A 155 -32.26 6.68 -17.39
CA VAL A 155 -31.32 7.24 -18.35
C VAL A 155 -31.93 7.29 -19.75
N PRO A 156 -31.83 8.41 -20.49
CA PRO A 156 -32.28 8.50 -21.87
C PRO A 156 -31.67 7.41 -22.77
N LYS A 157 -32.45 6.86 -23.71
CA LYS A 157 -31.99 5.74 -24.56
C LYS A 157 -30.83 6.10 -25.49
N ASP A 158 -30.72 7.34 -25.85
CA ASP A 158 -29.67 7.91 -26.71
C ASP A 158 -28.44 8.41 -25.92
N ALA A 159 -28.51 8.41 -24.59
CA ALA A 159 -27.40 8.79 -23.75
C ALA A 159 -26.20 7.85 -23.90
N LEU A 160 -25.00 8.43 -23.86
CA LEU A 160 -23.74 7.70 -23.89
C LEU A 160 -23.22 7.48 -22.47
N LEU A 161 -22.93 6.23 -22.11
CA LEU A 161 -22.31 5.84 -20.87
C LEU A 161 -20.82 5.54 -21.10
N LEU A 162 -19.92 6.25 -20.40
CA LEU A 162 -18.47 6.02 -20.46
C LEU A 162 -17.94 5.61 -19.10
N GLU A 163 -17.39 4.39 -18.96
CA GLU A 163 -16.81 3.91 -17.72
C GLU A 163 -15.27 4.01 -17.76
N LEU A 164 -14.71 4.85 -16.92
CA LEU A 164 -13.27 5.08 -16.76
C LEU A 164 -12.68 4.37 -15.54
N ALA A 165 -13.52 4.02 -14.56
CA ALA A 165 -13.07 3.41 -13.33
C ALA A 165 -12.57 1.97 -13.54
N SER A 166 -11.70 1.54 -12.64
CA SER A 166 -11.27 0.15 -12.54
C SER A 166 -12.44 -0.76 -12.12
N ALA A 167 -12.30 -2.06 -12.34
CA ALA A 167 -13.31 -3.02 -11.91
C ALA A 167 -13.58 -2.90 -10.38
N PRO A 168 -14.85 -3.05 -9.94
CA PRO A 168 -16.03 -3.44 -10.75
C PRO A 168 -16.56 -2.32 -11.66
N GLY A 169 -16.21 -1.06 -11.44
CA GLY A 169 -16.78 0.12 -12.10
C GLY A 169 -17.99 0.69 -11.35
N GLY A 170 -18.42 1.88 -11.78
CA GLY A 170 -19.57 2.60 -11.22
C GLY A 170 -20.88 2.34 -11.94
N ILE A 171 -20.82 1.83 -13.17
CA ILE A 171 -21.99 1.60 -14.06
C ILE A 171 -22.20 0.10 -14.22
N ASP A 172 -23.42 -0.37 -13.99
CA ASP A 172 -23.82 -1.75 -14.25
C ASP A 172 -23.84 -2.02 -15.76
N ALA A 173 -22.76 -2.65 -16.25
CA ALA A 173 -22.57 -2.92 -17.67
C ALA A 173 -23.60 -3.91 -18.22
N ALA A 174 -24.04 -4.90 -17.43
CA ALA A 174 -25.03 -5.90 -17.86
C ALA A 174 -26.39 -5.24 -18.05
N ALA A 175 -26.85 -4.51 -17.06
CA ALA A 175 -28.12 -3.78 -17.11
C ALA A 175 -28.11 -2.69 -18.19
N ALA A 176 -26.99 -2.00 -18.43
CA ALA A 176 -26.87 -1.04 -19.52
C ALA A 176 -27.05 -1.70 -20.91
N HIS A 177 -26.41 -2.88 -21.08
CA HIS A 177 -26.53 -3.66 -22.33
C HIS A 177 -27.94 -4.21 -22.55
N GLU A 178 -28.58 -4.78 -21.54
CA GLU A 178 -29.96 -5.30 -21.62
C GLU A 178 -30.96 -4.21 -21.98
N ARG A 179 -30.71 -2.96 -21.59
CA ARG A 179 -31.53 -1.80 -21.92
C ARG A 179 -31.19 -1.18 -23.27
N GLY A 180 -30.19 -1.69 -23.97
CA GLY A 180 -29.73 -1.17 -25.26
C GLY A 180 -29.08 0.21 -25.18
N LEU A 181 -28.54 0.60 -24.02
CA LEU A 181 -27.82 1.87 -23.83
C LEU A 181 -26.45 1.80 -24.50
N ARG A 182 -26.00 2.93 -25.03
CA ARG A 182 -24.62 3.06 -25.57
C ARG A 182 -23.62 3.06 -24.44
N TYR A 183 -22.86 1.96 -24.28
CA TYR A 183 -21.89 1.79 -23.18
C TYR A 183 -20.49 1.55 -23.70
N ILE A 184 -19.54 2.41 -23.28
CA ILE A 184 -18.12 2.28 -23.58
C ILE A 184 -17.37 2.05 -22.29
N ARG A 185 -16.62 0.95 -22.22
CA ARG A 185 -15.72 0.68 -21.11
C ARG A 185 -14.27 0.96 -21.50
N ALA A 186 -13.64 1.93 -20.84
CA ALA A 186 -12.32 2.42 -21.19
C ALA A 186 -11.34 2.46 -19.99
N PRO A 187 -11.08 1.33 -19.28
CA PRO A 187 -10.09 1.29 -18.23
C PRO A 187 -8.68 1.39 -18.83
N GLY A 188 -7.74 1.98 -18.06
CA GLY A 188 -6.33 2.03 -18.43
C GLY A 188 -6.05 2.93 -19.64
N LEU A 189 -6.84 3.97 -19.87
CA LEU A 189 -6.69 4.93 -20.97
C LEU A 189 -5.27 5.48 -21.13
N PRO A 190 -4.50 5.86 -20.08
CA PRO A 190 -3.17 6.40 -20.26
C PRO A 190 -2.25 5.49 -21.07
N ALA A 191 -2.31 4.19 -20.79
CA ALA A 191 -1.50 3.20 -21.50
C ALA A 191 -1.95 2.92 -22.93
N LYS A 192 -3.25 3.14 -23.24
CA LYS A 192 -3.85 2.92 -24.57
C LYS A 192 -3.80 4.16 -25.44
N TYR A 193 -4.06 5.32 -24.84
CA TYR A 193 -4.17 6.60 -25.55
C TYR A 193 -2.78 7.23 -25.85
N ALA A 194 -1.88 7.21 -24.86
CA ALA A 194 -0.58 7.85 -24.96
C ALA A 194 0.50 7.04 -24.21
N PRO A 195 0.85 5.81 -24.67
CA PRO A 195 1.73 4.90 -23.93
C PRO A 195 3.12 5.48 -23.71
N GLU A 196 3.68 6.23 -24.65
CA GLU A 196 5.01 6.86 -24.52
C GLU A 196 4.98 7.97 -23.46
N ARG A 197 3.96 8.84 -23.48
CA ARG A 197 3.81 9.90 -22.46
C ARG A 197 3.57 9.31 -21.09
N ALA A 198 2.75 8.25 -21.01
CA ALA A 198 2.50 7.54 -19.76
C ALA A 198 3.76 6.86 -19.22
N ALA A 199 4.64 6.38 -20.09
CA ALA A 199 5.92 5.81 -19.70
C ALA A 199 6.92 6.87 -19.22
N VAL A 200 6.94 8.07 -19.80
CA VAL A 200 7.75 9.20 -19.30
C VAL A 200 7.31 9.59 -17.89
N ILE A 201 5.99 9.75 -17.67
CA ILE A 201 5.44 10.05 -16.34
C ILE A 201 5.81 8.95 -15.33
N LEU A 202 5.74 7.69 -15.75
CA LEU A 202 6.11 6.55 -14.92
C LEU A 202 7.60 6.55 -14.58
N ARG A 203 8.49 6.78 -15.57
CA ARG A 203 9.93 6.91 -15.37
C ARG A 203 10.26 7.98 -14.33
N ASP A 204 9.70 9.18 -14.50
CA ASP A 204 9.97 10.31 -13.60
C ASP A 204 9.50 10.01 -12.18
N ALA A 205 8.36 9.35 -12.02
CA ALA A 205 7.87 8.91 -10.72
C ALA A 205 8.74 7.80 -10.10
N VAL A 206 9.26 6.87 -10.93
CA VAL A 206 10.21 5.84 -10.50
C VAL A 206 11.50 6.48 -10.00
N TYR A 207 12.05 7.47 -10.72
CA TYR A 207 13.26 8.18 -10.29
C TYR A 207 13.04 8.95 -9.00
N ALA A 208 11.92 9.64 -8.87
CA ALA A 208 11.56 10.33 -7.64
C ALA A 208 11.41 9.37 -6.46
N ALA A 209 10.79 8.21 -6.68
CA ALA A 209 10.68 7.17 -5.64
C ALA A 209 12.02 6.51 -5.30
N ALA A 210 12.93 6.39 -6.27
CA ALA A 210 14.28 5.86 -6.05
C ALA A 210 15.19 6.85 -5.29
N ALA A 211 14.97 8.14 -5.45
CA ALA A 211 15.71 9.19 -4.74
C ALA A 211 15.25 9.35 -3.27
N GLU A 212 14.05 8.89 -2.92
CA GLU A 212 13.56 8.94 -1.53
C GLU A 212 14.27 7.90 -0.66
N PRO A 213 14.70 8.28 0.55
CA PRO A 213 15.26 7.31 1.50
C PRO A 213 14.24 6.23 1.80
N LEU A 214 14.70 4.99 1.90
CA LEU A 214 13.85 3.88 2.32
C LEU A 214 13.39 4.10 3.76
N PRO A 215 12.13 3.74 4.09
CA PRO A 215 11.65 3.75 5.47
C PRO A 215 12.60 2.94 6.39
N ARG A 216 12.81 3.42 7.60
CA ARG A 216 13.69 2.78 8.57
C ARG A 216 12.93 1.73 9.38
N LEU A 217 13.32 0.47 9.21
CA LEU A 217 12.75 -0.65 9.95
C LEU A 217 13.73 -1.14 11.01
N GLY A 218 13.34 -1.06 12.28
CA GLY A 218 14.05 -1.72 13.36
C GLY A 218 13.85 -3.23 13.31
N LEU A 219 14.93 -4.00 13.28
CA LEU A 219 14.92 -5.46 13.40
C LEU A 219 15.42 -5.86 14.79
N ALA A 220 14.49 -6.06 15.71
CA ALA A 220 14.80 -6.44 17.08
C ALA A 220 14.77 -7.97 17.23
N VAL A 221 15.88 -8.56 17.67
CA VAL A 221 16.03 -10.01 17.86
C VAL A 221 16.15 -10.34 19.33
N THR A 222 15.36 -11.33 19.79
CA THR A 222 15.37 -11.80 21.18
C THR A 222 15.76 -13.27 21.28
N GLY A 223 15.94 -13.81 22.47
CA GLY A 223 16.64 -15.06 22.77
C GLY A 223 15.98 -16.38 22.32
N SER A 224 15.20 -16.42 21.25
CA SER A 224 14.72 -17.67 20.66
C SER A 224 15.71 -18.20 19.62
N HIS A 225 16.86 -18.69 20.11
CA HIS A 225 18.01 -19.05 19.29
C HIS A 225 17.73 -20.12 18.21
N CYS A 226 16.79 -21.04 18.46
CA CYS A 226 16.42 -22.07 17.48
C CYS A 226 15.73 -21.52 16.22
N THR A 227 15.30 -20.26 16.23
CA THR A 227 14.61 -19.60 15.11
C THR A 227 15.49 -18.59 14.37
N PHE A 228 16.75 -18.38 14.78
CA PHE A 228 17.61 -17.34 14.22
C PHE A 228 17.87 -17.49 12.72
N SER A 229 18.20 -18.71 12.25
CA SER A 229 18.40 -18.95 10.81
C SER A 229 17.18 -18.60 10.00
N ARG A 230 16.00 -19.04 10.45
CA ARG A 230 14.72 -18.73 9.78
C ARG A 230 14.41 -17.23 9.81
N ALA A 231 14.74 -16.54 10.91
CA ALA A 231 14.57 -15.10 11.02
C ALA A 231 15.46 -14.35 10.02
N LEU A 232 16.76 -14.72 9.90
CA LEU A 232 17.67 -14.13 8.92
C LEU A 232 17.19 -14.32 7.47
N GLU A 233 16.73 -15.53 7.14
CA GLU A 233 16.16 -15.80 5.80
C GLU A 233 14.93 -14.92 5.52
N ALA A 234 14.02 -14.79 6.49
CA ALA A 234 12.83 -13.97 6.37
C ALA A 234 13.12 -12.45 6.34
N PHE A 235 14.25 -12.01 6.87
CA PHE A 235 14.66 -10.60 6.79
C PHE A 235 15.26 -10.21 5.44
N ARG A 236 15.84 -11.16 4.68
CA ARG A 236 16.52 -10.87 3.41
C ARG A 236 15.67 -10.07 2.41
N PRO A 237 14.39 -10.39 2.16
CA PRO A 237 13.55 -9.61 1.26
C PRO A 237 13.30 -8.17 1.72
N LEU A 238 13.38 -7.91 3.04
CA LEU A 238 13.07 -6.61 3.62
C LEU A 238 14.08 -5.52 3.26
N GLN A 239 15.33 -5.88 2.92
CA GLN A 239 16.37 -4.93 2.50
C GLN A 239 15.97 -4.09 1.28
N ARG A 240 15.08 -4.60 0.43
CA ARG A 240 14.63 -3.89 -0.78
C ARG A 240 13.70 -2.72 -0.46
N ASP A 241 12.91 -2.88 0.59
CA ASP A 241 11.84 -1.96 0.92
C ASP A 241 12.18 -1.06 2.11
N TYR A 242 13.22 -1.41 2.88
CA TYR A 242 13.56 -0.75 4.15
C TYR A 242 15.06 -0.57 4.36
N THR A 243 15.42 0.53 5.02
CA THR A 243 16.71 0.69 5.67
C THR A 243 16.66 -0.02 7.02
N LEU A 244 17.39 -1.13 7.15
CA LEU A 244 17.33 -2.00 8.33
C LEU A 244 18.21 -1.50 9.47
N VAL A 245 17.67 -1.53 10.69
CA VAL A 245 18.39 -1.14 11.92
C VAL A 245 18.38 -2.34 12.90
N PRO A 246 19.51 -3.06 13.06
CA PRO A 246 19.56 -4.23 13.94
C PRO A 246 19.54 -3.83 15.41
N ILE A 247 18.74 -4.53 16.21
CA ILE A 247 18.61 -4.32 17.66
C ILE A 247 18.68 -5.68 18.35
N LEU A 248 19.59 -5.86 19.28
CA LEU A 248 19.79 -7.15 19.95
C LEU A 248 19.44 -7.06 21.43
N SER A 249 18.68 -8.05 21.93
CA SER A 249 18.56 -8.25 23.37
C SER A 249 19.89 -8.79 23.93
N GLY A 250 20.14 -8.61 25.24
CA GLY A 250 21.33 -9.15 25.88
C GLY A 250 21.53 -10.66 25.66
N ALA A 251 20.41 -11.42 25.64
CA ALA A 251 20.47 -12.85 25.36
C ALA A 251 20.92 -13.15 23.92
N ALA A 252 20.38 -12.41 22.93
CA ALA A 252 20.77 -12.59 21.53
C ALA A 252 22.19 -12.11 21.24
N ALA A 253 22.65 -11.08 21.94
CA ALA A 253 23.98 -10.47 21.74
C ALA A 253 25.14 -11.21 22.42
N GLY A 254 24.88 -11.95 23.52
CA GLY A 254 25.92 -12.46 24.35
C GLY A 254 25.81 -13.92 24.78
N THR A 255 24.82 -14.69 24.32
CA THR A 255 24.64 -16.08 24.75
C THR A 255 24.97 -17.05 23.61
N ASP A 256 26.08 -17.79 23.77
CA ASP A 256 26.42 -18.88 22.86
C ASP A 256 25.49 -20.07 23.11
N THR A 257 25.05 -20.68 22.04
CA THR A 257 24.18 -21.86 22.08
C THR A 257 24.65 -22.92 21.09
N ARG A 258 24.07 -24.11 21.15
CA ARG A 258 24.31 -25.15 20.14
C ARG A 258 23.90 -24.78 18.72
N PHE A 259 23.11 -23.71 18.54
CA PHE A 259 22.63 -23.27 17.23
C PHE A 259 23.53 -22.20 16.62
N PHE A 260 24.03 -21.26 17.46
CA PHE A 260 24.88 -20.15 17.04
C PHE A 260 25.81 -19.71 18.15
N ALA A 261 27.04 -19.31 17.77
CA ALA A 261 27.84 -18.40 18.59
C ALA A 261 27.24 -16.99 18.48
N ALA A 262 27.03 -16.32 19.59
CA ALA A 262 26.41 -14.98 19.63
C ALA A 262 27.18 -13.96 18.78
N SER A 263 28.53 -14.03 18.82
CA SER A 263 29.38 -13.16 17.99
C SER A 263 29.19 -13.38 16.48
N ALA A 264 29.03 -14.64 16.05
CA ALA A 264 28.83 -14.96 14.64
C ALA A 264 27.45 -14.48 14.14
N PHE A 265 26.40 -14.71 14.92
CA PHE A 265 25.06 -14.21 14.61
C PHE A 265 25.02 -12.69 14.51
N ARG A 266 25.66 -12.00 15.49
CA ARG A 266 25.78 -10.55 15.49
C ARG A 266 26.48 -10.04 14.23
N ALA A 267 27.64 -10.61 13.90
CA ALA A 267 28.41 -10.21 12.72
C ALA A 267 27.62 -10.41 11.41
N GLU A 268 26.89 -11.52 11.29
CA GLU A 268 26.04 -11.79 10.13
C GLU A 268 24.88 -10.76 10.03
N LEU A 269 24.20 -10.46 11.14
CA LEU A 269 23.11 -9.48 11.17
C LEU A 269 23.60 -8.05 10.88
N GLU A 270 24.77 -7.66 11.43
CA GLU A 270 25.38 -6.35 11.19
C GLU A 270 25.84 -6.20 9.72
N ALA A 271 26.49 -7.22 9.17
CA ALA A 271 26.88 -7.25 7.75
C ALA A 271 25.67 -7.17 6.84
N PHE A 272 24.63 -7.91 7.17
CA PHE A 272 23.36 -7.90 6.47
C PHE A 272 22.67 -6.52 6.51
N CYS A 273 22.63 -5.86 7.67
CA CYS A 273 22.02 -4.53 7.83
C CYS A 273 22.93 -3.37 7.40
N GLY A 274 24.22 -3.62 7.15
CA GLY A 274 25.23 -2.61 6.79
C GLY A 274 25.50 -1.61 7.91
N ARG A 275 25.29 -1.99 9.18
CA ARG A 275 25.51 -1.14 10.37
C ARG A 275 25.61 -1.95 11.66
N GLU A 276 26.23 -1.34 12.67
CA GLU A 276 26.32 -1.92 14.01
C GLU A 276 24.96 -2.10 14.68
N ALA A 277 24.86 -3.16 15.49
CA ALA A 277 23.66 -3.45 16.26
C ALA A 277 23.51 -2.54 17.48
N VAL A 278 22.27 -2.15 17.73
CA VAL A 278 21.84 -1.46 18.94
C VAL A 278 21.65 -2.53 20.03
N ASP A 279 22.55 -2.61 20.97
CA ASP A 279 22.63 -3.68 22.00
C ASP A 279 22.54 -3.20 23.44
N THR A 280 22.47 -1.87 23.64
CA THR A 280 22.34 -1.26 24.97
C THR A 280 21.10 -0.34 25.01
N ILE A 281 20.61 -0.09 26.24
CA ILE A 281 19.52 0.85 26.49
C ILE A 281 19.87 2.25 25.98
N VAL A 282 21.12 2.69 26.22
CA VAL A 282 21.59 4.01 25.80
C VAL A 282 21.59 4.17 24.29
N LYS A 283 22.02 3.16 23.53
CA LYS A 283 21.97 3.16 22.07
C LYS A 283 20.52 3.07 21.52
N ALA A 284 19.60 2.48 22.29
CA ALA A 284 18.19 2.32 21.87
C ALA A 284 17.35 3.58 22.08
N GLU A 285 17.67 4.43 23.03
CA GLU A 285 16.91 5.63 23.36
C GLU A 285 16.75 6.60 22.19
N PRO A 286 17.80 6.91 21.38
CA PRO A 286 17.70 7.78 20.21
C PRO A 286 16.75 7.29 19.11
N LEU A 287 16.38 6.00 19.08
CA LEU A 287 15.44 5.44 18.10
C LEU A 287 14.02 6.00 18.24
N GLY A 288 13.70 6.64 19.37
CA GLY A 288 12.45 7.36 19.59
C GLY A 288 12.53 8.87 19.36
N THR A 289 13.70 9.42 19.08
CA THR A 289 13.93 10.88 18.97
C THR A 289 14.70 11.24 17.69
N ALA A 290 16.02 11.33 17.77
CA ALA A 290 16.88 11.76 16.67
C ALA A 290 17.01 10.73 15.54
N GLN A 291 16.83 9.44 15.84
CA GLN A 291 16.99 8.33 14.90
C GLN A 291 15.69 7.52 14.74
N ARG A 292 14.57 8.22 14.56
CA ARG A 292 13.25 7.59 14.50
C ARG A 292 13.19 6.46 13.48
N LEU A 293 12.47 5.41 13.86
CA LEU A 293 12.08 4.30 12.99
C LEU A 293 10.66 4.52 12.48
N ASP A 294 10.38 4.08 11.26
CA ASP A 294 9.03 4.10 10.68
C ASP A 294 8.21 2.89 11.13
N ALA A 295 8.89 1.75 11.37
CA ALA A 295 8.31 0.55 11.97
C ALA A 295 9.37 -0.17 12.82
N LEU A 296 8.91 -0.96 13.80
CA LEU A 296 9.78 -1.80 14.62
C LEU A 296 9.24 -3.23 14.65
N LEU A 297 10.02 -4.17 14.13
CA LEU A 297 9.75 -5.61 14.17
C LEU A 297 10.55 -6.26 15.28
N VAL A 298 9.89 -7.02 16.16
CA VAL A 298 10.54 -7.92 17.11
C VAL A 298 10.35 -9.35 16.64
N ALA A 299 11.39 -9.94 16.05
CA ALA A 299 11.36 -11.28 15.46
C ALA A 299 12.71 -12.00 15.64
N PRO A 300 12.75 -13.13 16.34
CA PRO A 300 11.66 -13.70 17.13
C PRO A 300 11.37 -12.89 18.41
N CYS A 301 10.11 -12.92 18.88
CA CYS A 301 9.68 -12.34 20.15
C CYS A 301 9.40 -13.43 21.16
N THR A 302 10.25 -13.54 22.19
CA THR A 302 10.12 -14.56 23.25
C THR A 302 9.04 -14.21 24.28
N GLY A 303 8.52 -15.20 25.01
CA GLY A 303 7.59 -15.02 26.13
C GLY A 303 8.07 -14.02 27.17
N ASN A 304 9.38 -14.07 27.51
CA ASN A 304 9.99 -13.08 28.41
C ASN A 304 9.88 -11.65 27.86
N THR A 305 10.12 -11.46 26.58
CA THR A 305 9.97 -10.13 25.93
C THR A 305 8.52 -9.70 25.88
N LEU A 306 7.58 -10.59 25.56
CA LEU A 306 6.14 -10.31 25.60
C LEU A 306 5.70 -9.86 27.00
N ALA A 307 6.12 -10.58 28.06
CA ALA A 307 5.82 -10.22 29.44
C ALA A 307 6.34 -8.84 29.83
N LYS A 308 7.58 -8.53 29.46
CA LYS A 308 8.19 -7.21 29.71
C LYS A 308 7.44 -6.09 28.98
N LEU A 309 7.13 -6.28 27.70
CA LEU A 309 6.37 -5.32 26.90
C LEU A 309 4.97 -5.09 27.49
N ALA A 310 4.26 -6.14 27.86
CA ALA A 310 2.92 -6.05 28.44
C ALA A 310 2.92 -5.26 29.76
N ARG A 311 3.97 -5.41 30.58
CA ARG A 311 4.12 -4.74 31.88
C ARG A 311 4.89 -3.41 31.81
N GLY A 312 5.37 -2.99 30.63
CA GLY A 312 6.10 -1.74 30.45
C GLY A 312 7.55 -1.76 31.00
N VAL A 313 8.13 -2.95 31.21
CA VAL A 313 9.52 -3.10 31.65
C VAL A 313 10.49 -2.79 30.52
N THR A 314 11.50 -1.94 30.78
CA THR A 314 12.43 -1.43 29.75
C THR A 314 13.88 -1.61 30.18
N ASP A 315 14.27 -2.84 30.46
CA ASP A 315 15.58 -3.24 31.00
C ASP A 315 16.53 -3.83 29.93
N THR A 316 16.15 -3.81 28.67
CA THR A 316 16.95 -4.26 27.53
C THR A 316 16.92 -3.26 26.39
N ALA A 317 17.88 -3.36 25.44
CA ALA A 317 17.87 -2.53 24.22
C ALA A 317 16.56 -2.69 23.43
N VAL A 318 16.06 -3.93 23.31
CA VAL A 318 14.82 -4.23 22.60
C VAL A 318 13.61 -3.59 23.28
N THR A 319 13.43 -3.77 24.59
CA THR A 319 12.29 -3.20 25.32
C THR A 319 12.36 -1.67 25.41
N MET A 320 13.55 -1.09 25.48
CA MET A 320 13.73 0.36 25.40
C MET A 320 13.40 0.87 24.01
N ALA A 321 13.86 0.23 22.94
CA ALA A 321 13.51 0.59 21.57
C ALA A 321 11.98 0.56 21.35
N CYS A 322 11.31 -0.51 21.81
CA CYS A 322 9.86 -0.63 21.73
C CYS A 322 9.13 0.50 22.45
N LYS A 323 9.55 0.84 23.68
CA LYS A 323 8.96 1.95 24.43
C LYS A 323 9.17 3.30 23.72
N ALA A 324 10.39 3.57 23.29
CA ALA A 324 10.75 4.80 22.59
C ALA A 324 9.99 4.94 21.27
N HIS A 325 9.80 3.84 20.55
CA HIS A 325 9.07 3.76 19.29
C HIS A 325 7.56 3.98 19.45
N LEU A 326 6.91 3.25 20.39
CA LEU A 326 5.48 3.36 20.66
C LEU A 326 5.08 4.75 21.17
N ARG A 327 5.97 5.47 21.86
CA ARG A 327 5.75 6.86 22.29
C ARG A 327 5.42 7.80 21.10
N ASN A 328 5.94 7.49 19.92
CA ASN A 328 5.70 8.25 18.70
C ASN A 328 4.43 7.82 17.95
N GLY A 329 3.68 6.85 18.47
CA GLY A 329 2.50 6.31 17.80
C GLY A 329 2.83 5.44 16.58
N ALA A 330 4.09 5.05 16.40
CA ALA A 330 4.54 4.24 15.27
C ALA A 330 4.30 2.73 15.51
N PRO A 331 4.16 1.93 14.43
CA PRO A 331 3.75 0.53 14.52
C PRO A 331 4.86 -0.38 15.07
N LEU A 332 4.53 -1.13 16.12
CA LEU A 332 5.33 -2.22 16.68
C LEU A 332 4.76 -3.55 16.22
N ILE A 333 5.58 -4.37 15.57
CA ILE A 333 5.20 -5.68 15.03
C ILE A 333 5.88 -6.78 15.86
N LEU A 334 5.10 -7.76 16.32
CA LEU A 334 5.57 -8.86 17.17
C LEU A 334 5.42 -10.20 16.46
N ALA A 335 6.55 -10.88 16.23
CA ALA A 335 6.58 -12.25 15.71
C ALA A 335 6.85 -13.21 16.88
N ILE A 336 5.78 -13.80 17.40
CA ILE A 336 5.83 -14.70 18.57
C ILE A 336 6.72 -15.92 18.29
N SER A 337 7.56 -16.27 19.25
CA SER A 337 8.27 -17.54 19.27
C SER A 337 8.51 -17.92 20.74
N THR A 338 7.58 -18.71 21.31
CA THR A 338 7.60 -19.08 22.72
C THR A 338 6.98 -20.45 22.96
N ASN A 339 7.53 -21.19 23.94
CA ASN A 339 7.05 -22.54 24.29
C ASN A 339 5.85 -22.51 25.26
N ASP A 340 5.51 -21.36 25.83
CA ASP A 340 4.47 -21.15 26.84
C ASP A 340 3.37 -20.18 26.41
N GLY A 341 3.18 -20.02 25.11
CA GLY A 341 2.24 -19.04 24.53
C GLY A 341 0.79 -19.25 24.95
N LEU A 342 0.36 -20.50 25.15
CA LEU A 342 -0.99 -20.86 25.63
C LEU A 342 -1.03 -21.11 27.15
N SER A 343 0.02 -20.75 27.88
CA SER A 343 0.10 -20.87 29.36
C SER A 343 0.65 -19.59 29.97
N GLY A 344 1.91 -19.56 30.41
CA GLY A 344 2.49 -18.43 31.11
C GLY A 344 2.54 -17.11 30.34
N SER A 345 2.65 -17.15 29.02
CA SER A 345 2.67 -15.95 28.17
C SER A 345 1.29 -15.53 27.65
N ALA A 346 0.24 -16.31 27.87
CA ALA A 346 -1.10 -16.06 27.29
C ALA A 346 -1.68 -14.69 27.70
N GLU A 347 -1.57 -14.33 29.00
CA GLU A 347 -2.00 -13.02 29.51
C GLU A 347 -1.28 -11.86 28.83
N SER A 348 0.04 -12.01 28.64
CA SER A 348 0.85 -10.98 27.98
C SER A 348 0.50 -10.80 26.50
N ILE A 349 0.23 -11.89 25.81
CA ILE A 349 -0.23 -11.85 24.40
C ILE A 349 -1.57 -11.14 24.32
N ALA A 350 -2.55 -11.51 25.19
CA ALA A 350 -3.87 -10.88 25.21
C ALA A 350 -3.80 -9.37 25.51
N ALA A 351 -2.96 -8.96 26.47
CA ALA A 351 -2.75 -7.57 26.81
C ALA A 351 -2.14 -6.76 25.64
N LEU A 352 -1.22 -7.37 24.90
CA LEU A 352 -0.56 -6.72 23.75
C LEU A 352 -1.46 -6.67 22.51
N LEU A 353 -2.34 -7.66 22.30
CA LEU A 353 -3.34 -7.66 21.21
C LEU A 353 -4.32 -6.49 21.30
N GLN A 354 -4.59 -5.99 22.51
CA GLN A 354 -5.48 -4.86 22.77
C GLN A 354 -4.78 -3.50 22.69
N ARG A 355 -3.43 -3.51 22.60
CA ARG A 355 -2.65 -2.28 22.67
C ARG A 355 -2.62 -1.57 21.32
N LYS A 356 -2.91 -0.26 21.31
CA LYS A 356 -2.83 0.56 20.12
C LYS A 356 -1.42 0.54 19.52
N ASN A 357 -1.35 0.46 18.19
CA ASN A 357 -0.10 0.41 17.40
C ASN A 357 0.79 -0.82 17.67
N VAL A 358 0.25 -1.88 18.27
CA VAL A 358 0.89 -3.18 18.37
C VAL A 358 0.19 -4.16 17.45
N TYR A 359 0.93 -4.82 16.59
CA TYR A 359 0.46 -5.74 15.56
C TYR A 359 1.18 -7.06 15.68
N PHE A 360 0.49 -8.13 15.39
CA PHE A 360 1.06 -9.46 15.45
C PHE A 360 1.27 -10.03 14.05
N VAL A 361 2.43 -10.63 13.84
CA VAL A 361 2.60 -11.54 12.71
C VAL A 361 1.69 -12.74 12.96
N PRO A 362 0.85 -13.16 12.01
CA PRO A 362 -0.02 -14.30 12.17
C PRO A 362 0.71 -15.52 12.75
N PHE A 363 0.09 -16.23 13.67
CA PHE A 363 0.73 -17.28 14.44
C PHE A 363 -0.17 -18.48 14.67
N ARG A 364 0.44 -19.63 14.99
CA ARG A 364 -0.20 -20.92 15.27
C ARG A 364 0.55 -21.69 16.33
N GLN A 365 -0.03 -22.82 16.76
CA GLN A 365 0.71 -23.76 17.59
C GLN A 365 1.88 -24.36 16.80
N ASP A 366 3.05 -24.45 17.46
CA ASP A 366 4.21 -25.15 16.97
C ASP A 366 4.21 -26.56 17.57
N ALA A 367 4.03 -27.60 16.73
CA ALA A 367 3.99 -29.01 17.10
C ALA A 367 3.02 -29.33 18.27
N PRO A 368 1.68 -29.19 18.10
CA PRO A 368 0.71 -29.23 19.20
C PRO A 368 0.72 -30.51 20.04
N HIS A 369 1.05 -31.64 19.44
CA HIS A 369 1.15 -32.93 20.18
C HIS A 369 2.41 -33.07 21.03
N GLN A 370 3.52 -32.38 20.67
CA GLN A 370 4.80 -32.46 21.38
C GLN A 370 5.03 -31.27 22.29
N LYS A 371 4.48 -30.10 21.89
CA LYS A 371 4.62 -28.82 22.58
C LYS A 371 3.24 -28.13 22.69
N PRO A 372 2.34 -28.64 23.54
CA PRO A 372 0.92 -28.23 23.54
C PRO A 372 0.66 -26.78 23.87
N PHE A 373 1.63 -26.06 24.44
CA PHE A 373 1.50 -24.64 24.82
C PHE A 373 2.34 -23.71 23.93
N SER A 374 3.10 -24.24 22.98
CA SER A 374 3.99 -23.45 22.13
C SER A 374 3.21 -22.69 21.05
N LEU A 375 3.59 -21.41 20.86
CA LEU A 375 3.10 -20.59 19.75
C LEU A 375 4.28 -20.07 18.93
N GLN A 376 4.10 -20.07 17.62
CA GLN A 376 5.07 -19.53 16.67
C GLN A 376 4.40 -18.76 15.55
N SER A 377 4.91 -17.57 15.27
CA SER A 377 4.51 -16.77 14.11
C SER A 377 5.02 -17.37 12.80
N ASP A 378 4.27 -17.16 11.75
CA ASP A 378 4.68 -17.50 10.40
C ASP A 378 5.56 -16.40 9.82
N PHE A 379 6.88 -16.66 9.75
CA PHE A 379 7.87 -15.68 9.32
C PHE A 379 7.77 -15.35 7.82
N ASP A 380 7.09 -16.16 7.03
CA ASP A 380 6.87 -15.87 5.62
C ASP A 380 5.88 -14.69 5.44
N LEU A 381 5.10 -14.38 6.48
CA LEU A 381 4.16 -13.26 6.53
C LEU A 381 4.74 -11.96 7.09
N LEU A 382 6.06 -11.89 7.41
CA LEU A 382 6.68 -10.68 7.96
C LEU A 382 6.47 -9.46 7.08
N GLY A 383 6.76 -9.58 5.78
CA GLY A 383 6.67 -8.46 4.84
C GLY A 383 5.25 -7.90 4.71
N GLU A 384 4.25 -8.78 4.61
CA GLU A 384 2.84 -8.38 4.53
C GLU A 384 2.34 -7.75 5.83
N THR A 385 2.75 -8.32 6.98
CA THR A 385 2.39 -7.78 8.29
C THR A 385 2.97 -6.40 8.51
N ILE A 386 4.25 -6.16 8.14
CA ILE A 386 4.87 -4.85 8.27
C ILE A 386 4.11 -3.81 7.42
N LYS A 387 3.79 -4.14 6.17
CA LYS A 387 3.01 -3.25 5.28
C LYS A 387 1.64 -2.92 5.86
N ALA A 388 0.90 -3.94 6.32
CA ALA A 388 -0.41 -3.74 6.95
C ALA A 388 -0.32 -2.89 8.22
N ALA A 389 0.69 -3.14 9.08
CA ALA A 389 0.92 -2.38 10.30
C ALA A 389 1.27 -0.90 10.05
N MET A 390 2.05 -0.61 9.01
CA MET A 390 2.36 0.77 8.58
C MET A 390 1.11 1.51 8.07
N GLU A 391 0.09 0.79 7.62
CA GLU A 391 -1.24 1.33 7.25
C GLU A 391 -2.22 1.36 8.43
N GLY A 392 -1.78 1.01 9.64
CA GLY A 392 -2.60 0.97 10.85
C GLY A 392 -3.55 -0.22 10.93
N ARG A 393 -3.29 -1.32 10.17
CA ARG A 393 -4.15 -2.50 10.10
C ARG A 393 -3.43 -3.75 10.62
N GLN A 394 -4.16 -4.60 11.35
CA GLN A 394 -3.72 -5.96 11.68
C GLN A 394 -3.93 -6.88 10.45
N LEU A 395 -2.89 -7.60 10.04
CA LEU A 395 -3.01 -8.63 9.01
C LEU A 395 -3.91 -9.78 9.52
N GLN A 396 -4.89 -10.17 8.73
CA GLN A 396 -5.85 -11.22 9.07
C GLN A 396 -5.73 -12.43 8.14
N PRO A 397 -6.02 -13.65 8.63
CA PRO A 397 -6.35 -13.98 10.03
C PRO A 397 -5.10 -13.89 10.93
N VAL A 398 -5.24 -13.43 12.18
CA VAL A 398 -4.12 -13.38 13.14
C VAL A 398 -3.79 -14.75 13.71
N LEU A 399 -4.78 -15.66 13.80
CA LEU A 399 -4.62 -17.07 14.16
C LEU A 399 -4.74 -17.93 12.90
N LEU A 400 -3.70 -18.76 12.67
CA LEU A 400 -3.58 -19.64 11.50
C LEU A 400 -3.98 -21.06 11.84
#